data_65892bfb823c953a9be1d8e86a73a0ae
#
_entry.id   65892bfb823c953a9be1d8e86a73a0ae
#
_cell.length_a   1.000
_cell.length_b   1.000
_cell.length_c   1.000
_cell.angle_alpha   90.00
_cell.angle_beta   90.00
_cell.angle_gamma   90.00
#
_symmetry.space_group_name_H-M   'P 1'
#
loop_
_entity.id
_entity.type
_entity.pdbx_description
1 polymer ?
#
loop_
_entity_poly.entity_id
_entity_poly.type
_entity_poly.pdbx_seq_one_letter_code
_entity_poly.pdbx_strand_id
1 'polypeptide(L)'
;FYFNIEFNPNKIYFAGAVMNEQIPAENGSIYKTDKVVMPLKSAEEIMEEGTQQHSYDIFLDMVYNLSELKYNSNATLAQPGAEQGLEVDSLFDVTFPDLVANIHNELTGNNRRFTTIYHRGVMAPTDQALNTFLSTTLPEYNSYDELSLKIKEVLVNSHMTRNPVYQSDILTGFTNGAEDSVMLDPGNIIQKAYGSNSTFIGLDKAIEPRVFNSVCRPLYVTRGRFELMRAAVEYTNLLSALKKSNANYGFYLPNDFGVGVGTGDSSLIRVDVNKELDIYYFEAFNMGSEANDRYARNDLRRKILNHIAVSPPRAFSASKEFLRTLGGNYLVVNHDNGTVSGTSTTKYGFG
;
A
#
# COMPACT_ATOMS: atom_id res chain seq x y z
N PHE A 1 -17.04 -18.90 10.64
CA PHE A 1 -16.60 -18.38 9.35
C PHE A 1 -15.26 -19.03 8.93
N TYR A 2 -14.15 -18.77 9.64
CA TYR A 2 -12.83 -19.29 9.26
C TYR A 2 -12.61 -20.78 9.57
N PHE A 3 -13.19 -21.30 10.61
CA PHE A 3 -13.01 -22.70 11.02
C PHE A 3 -14.04 -23.65 10.44
N ASN A 4 -14.99 -23.15 9.66
CA ASN A 4 -16.06 -23.90 9.00
C ASN A 4 -16.79 -24.85 9.97
N ILE A 5 -17.05 -24.40 11.20
CA ILE A 5 -17.79 -25.11 12.23
C ILE A 5 -19.06 -24.35 12.59
N GLU A 6 -20.10 -25.09 12.94
CA GLU A 6 -21.32 -24.49 13.50
C GLU A 6 -21.03 -23.94 14.90
N PHE A 7 -21.25 -22.64 15.09
CA PHE A 7 -21.00 -21.97 16.36
C PHE A 7 -22.10 -22.29 17.37
N ASN A 8 -21.71 -22.86 18.50
CA ASN A 8 -22.61 -23.06 19.64
C ASN A 8 -22.19 -22.13 20.78
N PRO A 9 -23.02 -21.14 21.19
CA PRO A 9 -22.67 -20.16 22.21
C PRO A 9 -22.43 -20.75 23.60
N ASN A 10 -22.83 -22.00 23.83
CA ASN A 10 -22.63 -22.72 25.10
C ASN A 10 -21.31 -23.51 25.13
N LYS A 11 -20.48 -23.42 24.09
CA LYS A 11 -19.20 -24.12 24.00
C LYS A 11 -18.06 -23.12 23.87
N ILE A 12 -16.91 -23.48 24.43
CA ILE A 12 -15.67 -22.73 24.24
C ILE A 12 -14.84 -23.44 23.18
N TYR A 13 -14.28 -22.64 22.28
CA TYR A 13 -13.49 -23.13 21.17
C TYR A 13 -12.05 -22.62 21.29
N PHE A 14 -11.09 -23.46 20.93
CA PHE A 14 -9.69 -23.09 20.80
C PHE A 14 -9.18 -23.58 19.44
N ALA A 15 -8.83 -22.67 18.55
CA ALA A 15 -8.40 -22.97 17.17
C ALA A 15 -9.27 -24.03 16.46
N GLY A 16 -10.59 -23.91 16.62
CA GLY A 16 -11.57 -24.83 16.04
C GLY A 16 -11.79 -26.16 16.79
N ALA A 17 -11.02 -26.44 17.84
CA ALA A 17 -11.28 -27.54 18.76
C ALA A 17 -12.28 -27.12 19.85
N VAL A 18 -13.17 -28.01 20.25
CA VAL A 18 -14.11 -27.76 21.35
C VAL A 18 -13.45 -28.11 22.68
N MET A 19 -13.50 -27.19 23.63
CA MET A 19 -13.07 -27.47 25.00
C MET A 19 -14.19 -28.23 25.73
N ASN A 20 -13.90 -29.47 26.10
CA ASN A 20 -14.87 -30.35 26.74
C ASN A 20 -14.82 -30.27 28.27
N GLU A 21 -13.65 -30.00 28.84
CA GLU A 21 -13.44 -30.03 30.30
C GLU A 21 -12.32 -29.08 30.68
N GLN A 22 -12.46 -28.41 31.83
CA GLN A 22 -11.42 -27.65 32.52
C GLN A 22 -11.08 -28.34 33.84
N ILE A 23 -9.83 -28.71 33.99
CA ILE A 23 -9.31 -29.35 35.21
C ILE A 23 -8.40 -28.34 35.93
N PRO A 24 -8.76 -27.90 37.13
CA PRO A 24 -7.88 -26.99 37.88
C PRO A 24 -6.62 -27.69 38.34
N ALA A 25 -5.50 -26.98 38.32
CA ALA A 25 -4.20 -27.38 38.85
C ALA A 25 -3.65 -26.27 39.76
N GLU A 26 -2.65 -26.58 40.61
CA GLU A 26 -2.10 -25.59 41.53
C GLU A 26 -1.52 -24.34 40.88
N ASN A 27 -0.99 -24.46 39.67
CA ASN A 27 -0.35 -23.37 38.93
C ASN A 27 -1.12 -22.91 37.68
N GLY A 28 -2.38 -23.38 37.49
CA GLY A 28 -3.18 -23.02 36.32
C GLY A 28 -4.38 -23.93 36.11
N SER A 29 -4.74 -24.14 34.84
CA SER A 29 -5.81 -25.03 34.41
C SER A 29 -5.41 -25.85 33.21
N ILE A 30 -5.85 -27.11 33.16
CA ILE A 30 -5.71 -28.01 32.04
C ILE A 30 -7.03 -27.97 31.27
N TYR A 31 -6.96 -27.74 29.97
CA TYR A 31 -8.14 -27.75 29.07
C TYR A 31 -8.10 -28.99 28.19
N LYS A 32 -9.12 -29.82 28.31
CA LYS A 32 -9.28 -31.01 27.49
C LYS A 32 -10.08 -30.67 26.22
N THR A 33 -9.48 -30.92 25.08
CA THR A 33 -10.07 -30.62 23.78
C THR A 33 -10.53 -31.91 23.07
N ASP A 34 -11.48 -31.79 22.15
CA ASP A 34 -12.02 -32.92 21.37
C ASP A 34 -11.08 -33.40 20.25
N LYS A 35 -10.11 -32.57 19.89
CA LYS A 35 -9.09 -32.91 18.88
C LYS A 35 -7.75 -32.23 19.19
N VAL A 36 -6.70 -32.71 18.55
CA VAL A 36 -5.38 -32.07 18.59
C VAL A 36 -5.45 -30.74 17.87
N VAL A 37 -4.92 -29.70 18.51
CA VAL A 37 -4.79 -28.37 17.92
C VAL A 37 -3.43 -28.33 17.20
N MET A 38 -3.47 -28.29 15.88
CA MET A 38 -2.28 -28.12 15.06
C MET A 38 -1.84 -26.65 15.05
N PRO A 39 -0.53 -26.35 14.96
CA PRO A 39 -0.06 -25.01 14.71
C PRO A 39 -0.76 -24.40 13.47
N LEU A 40 -1.15 -23.13 13.58
CA LEU A 40 -1.73 -22.43 12.46
C LEU A 40 -0.62 -22.03 11.49
N LYS A 41 -0.92 -22.10 10.21
CA LYS A 41 -0.02 -21.67 9.13
C LYS A 41 0.04 -20.16 9.06
N SER A 42 1.16 -19.58 8.64
CA SER A 42 1.28 -18.19 8.29
C SER A 42 0.52 -17.88 6.97
N ALA A 43 0.34 -16.59 6.67
CA ALA A 43 -0.23 -16.19 5.38
C ALA A 43 0.62 -16.69 4.21
N GLU A 44 1.94 -16.68 4.36
CA GLU A 44 2.90 -17.20 3.39
C GLU A 44 2.67 -18.67 3.13
N GLU A 45 2.70 -19.52 4.17
CA GLU A 45 2.48 -20.98 4.04
C GLU A 45 1.11 -21.30 3.43
N ILE A 46 0.09 -20.47 3.69
CA ILE A 46 -1.25 -20.64 3.09
C ILE A 46 -1.20 -20.34 1.58
N MET A 47 -0.46 -19.29 1.17
CA MET A 47 -0.33 -18.92 -0.24
C MET A 47 0.52 -19.92 -1.01
N GLU A 48 1.65 -20.37 -0.44
CA GLU A 48 2.53 -21.38 -1.04
C GLU A 48 1.82 -22.71 -1.30
N GLU A 49 0.97 -23.13 -0.37
CA GLU A 49 0.21 -24.36 -0.57
C GLU A 49 -0.93 -24.19 -1.59
N GLY A 50 -1.50 -22.99 -1.64
CA GLY A 50 -2.67 -22.73 -2.45
C GLY A 50 -3.83 -23.70 -2.19
N THR A 51 -4.53 -24.05 -3.24
CA THR A 51 -5.54 -25.11 -3.25
C THR A 51 -5.37 -25.97 -4.51
N GLN A 52 -6.07 -27.11 -4.61
CA GLN A 52 -6.04 -27.93 -5.84
C GLN A 52 -6.49 -27.17 -7.11
N GLN A 53 -7.20 -26.07 -6.96
CA GLN A 53 -7.82 -25.31 -8.05
C GLN A 53 -7.23 -23.91 -8.23
N HIS A 54 -6.54 -23.36 -7.21
CA HIS A 54 -6.11 -21.97 -7.17
C HIS A 54 -4.69 -21.84 -6.62
N SER A 55 -3.85 -21.09 -7.32
CA SER A 55 -2.53 -20.62 -6.88
C SER A 55 -2.55 -19.12 -6.60
N TYR A 56 -1.58 -18.67 -5.79
CA TYR A 56 -1.35 -17.29 -5.40
C TYR A 56 0.09 -16.85 -5.69
N ASP A 57 0.75 -17.53 -6.62
CA ASP A 57 2.18 -17.39 -6.89
C ASP A 57 2.52 -15.98 -7.34
N ILE A 58 1.73 -15.39 -8.24
CA ILE A 58 1.94 -14.01 -8.72
C ILE A 58 1.83 -13.00 -7.57
N PHE A 59 0.85 -13.19 -6.68
CA PHE A 59 0.67 -12.28 -5.55
C PHE A 59 1.83 -12.41 -4.55
N LEU A 60 2.25 -13.61 -4.27
CA LEU A 60 3.38 -13.91 -3.39
C LEU A 60 4.69 -13.34 -3.96
N ASP A 61 4.95 -13.50 -5.25
CA ASP A 61 6.09 -12.92 -5.94
C ASP A 61 6.11 -11.38 -5.85
N MET A 62 4.95 -10.73 -6.02
CA MET A 62 4.85 -9.29 -5.83
C MET A 62 5.17 -8.85 -4.40
N VAL A 63 4.72 -9.62 -3.40
CA VAL A 63 5.06 -9.36 -1.99
C VAL A 63 6.58 -9.47 -1.78
N TYR A 64 7.21 -10.52 -2.28
CA TYR A 64 8.67 -10.70 -2.17
C TYR A 64 9.48 -9.66 -2.93
N ASN A 65 8.98 -9.14 -4.04
CA ASN A 65 9.61 -8.02 -4.75
C ASN A 65 9.71 -6.74 -3.89
N LEU A 66 8.90 -6.64 -2.83
CA LEU A 66 8.86 -5.51 -1.89
C LEU A 66 9.58 -5.82 -0.57
N SER A 67 10.33 -6.93 -0.53
CA SER A 67 11.08 -7.32 0.65
C SER A 67 12.43 -6.62 0.73
N GLU A 68 12.89 -6.41 1.96
CA GLU A 68 14.24 -5.94 2.27
C GLU A 68 14.94 -6.89 3.24
N LEU A 69 16.25 -7.04 3.08
CA LEU A 69 17.09 -7.79 4.01
C LEU A 69 17.60 -6.85 5.11
N LYS A 70 17.20 -7.12 6.36
CA LYS A 70 17.66 -6.39 7.52
C LYS A 70 18.62 -7.24 8.35
N TYR A 71 19.83 -6.74 8.57
CA TYR A 71 20.82 -7.43 9.38
C TYR A 71 20.31 -7.71 10.81
N ASN A 72 20.37 -8.97 11.22
CA ASN A 72 19.97 -9.43 12.55
C ASN A 72 21.21 -9.72 13.43
N SER A 73 21.67 -8.68 14.13
CA SER A 73 22.85 -8.79 15.00
C SER A 73 22.64 -9.82 16.13
N ASN A 74 21.44 -9.92 16.68
CA ASN A 74 21.16 -10.86 17.76
C ASN A 74 21.22 -12.31 17.28
N ALA A 75 20.65 -12.61 16.12
CA ALA A 75 20.72 -13.95 15.53
C ALA A 75 22.15 -14.31 15.11
N THR A 76 22.89 -13.34 14.52
CA THR A 76 24.29 -13.52 14.15
C THR A 76 25.16 -13.84 15.36
N LEU A 77 25.02 -13.07 16.46
CA LEU A 77 25.78 -13.29 17.70
C LEU A 77 25.33 -14.52 18.52
N ALA A 78 24.14 -15.03 18.25
CA ALA A 78 23.65 -16.24 18.92
C ALA A 78 24.16 -17.53 18.26
N GLN A 79 24.87 -17.46 17.14
CA GLN A 79 25.46 -18.62 16.50
C GLN A 79 26.55 -19.26 17.34
N PRO A 80 26.70 -20.59 17.31
CA PRO A 80 27.76 -21.28 18.02
C PRO A 80 29.14 -20.77 17.59
N GLY A 81 29.95 -20.35 18.57
CA GLY A 81 31.30 -19.83 18.31
C GLY A 81 31.41 -18.30 18.25
N ALA A 82 30.32 -17.55 18.05
CA ALA A 82 30.35 -16.09 18.03
C ALA A 82 30.86 -15.49 19.35
N GLU A 83 30.42 -16.02 20.49
CA GLU A 83 30.89 -15.60 21.82
C GLU A 83 32.37 -15.91 22.06
N GLN A 84 32.96 -16.84 21.32
CA GLN A 84 34.36 -17.23 21.38
C GLN A 84 35.24 -16.43 20.41
N GLY A 85 34.65 -15.46 19.71
CA GLY A 85 35.35 -14.64 18.72
C GLY A 85 35.67 -15.38 17.41
N LEU A 86 34.99 -16.49 17.13
CA LEU A 86 35.07 -17.15 15.84
C LEU A 86 34.27 -16.38 14.79
N GLU A 87 34.73 -16.43 13.55
CA GLU A 87 34.01 -15.87 12.40
C GLU A 87 32.69 -16.65 12.20
N VAL A 88 31.56 -15.93 12.15
CA VAL A 88 30.24 -16.49 11.93
C VAL A 88 29.56 -15.79 10.78
N ASP A 89 28.61 -16.48 10.13
CA ASP A 89 27.86 -15.91 9.01
C ASP A 89 26.92 -14.79 9.49
N SER A 90 26.86 -13.70 8.73
CA SER A 90 25.90 -12.64 8.97
C SER A 90 24.49 -13.13 8.63
N LEU A 91 23.58 -13.07 9.61
CA LEU A 91 22.18 -13.43 9.42
C LEU A 91 21.31 -12.20 9.18
N PHE A 92 20.33 -12.34 8.32
CA PHE A 92 19.42 -11.29 7.93
C PHE A 92 17.98 -11.74 8.08
N ASP A 93 17.12 -10.84 8.51
CA ASP A 93 15.67 -11.01 8.49
C ASP A 93 15.12 -10.43 7.19
N VAL A 94 14.16 -11.14 6.60
CA VAL A 94 13.36 -10.60 5.48
C VAL A 94 12.27 -9.72 6.08
N THR A 95 12.20 -8.46 5.67
CA THR A 95 11.23 -7.49 6.15
C THR A 95 10.46 -6.88 4.99
N PHE A 96 9.29 -6.34 5.26
CA PHE A 96 8.41 -5.70 4.27
C PHE A 96 8.01 -4.30 4.75
N PRO A 97 8.95 -3.32 4.72
CA PRO A 97 8.76 -2.02 5.37
C PRO A 97 7.62 -1.19 4.79
N ASP A 98 7.33 -1.35 3.49
CA ASP A 98 6.29 -0.61 2.79
C ASP A 98 4.92 -1.29 2.81
N LEU A 99 4.82 -2.48 3.39
CA LEU A 99 3.57 -3.21 3.49
C LEU A 99 2.90 -3.05 4.86
N VAL A 100 1.58 -2.95 4.86
CA VAL A 100 0.80 -2.84 6.11
C VAL A 100 0.67 -4.17 6.86
N ALA A 101 0.95 -5.29 6.19
CA ALA A 101 0.95 -6.62 6.77
C ALA A 101 2.22 -7.37 6.39
N ASN A 102 2.80 -8.09 7.35
CA ASN A 102 3.87 -9.05 7.08
C ASN A 102 3.24 -10.43 6.87
N ILE A 103 3.68 -11.13 5.83
CA ILE A 103 3.22 -12.49 5.54
C ILE A 103 3.92 -13.55 6.38
N HIS A 104 5.09 -13.21 6.95
CA HIS A 104 5.84 -14.07 7.86
C HIS A 104 5.33 -13.92 9.30
N ASN A 105 5.63 -14.90 10.14
CA ASN A 105 5.45 -14.79 11.58
C ASN A 105 6.46 -13.82 12.18
N GLU A 106 6.05 -12.59 12.45
CA GLU A 106 6.88 -11.59 13.12
C GLU A 106 6.97 -11.85 14.61
N LEU A 107 8.20 -12.00 15.10
CA LEU A 107 8.51 -12.03 16.51
C LEU A 107 8.90 -10.61 16.96
N THR A 108 7.96 -9.87 17.55
CA THR A 108 8.23 -8.53 18.05
C THR A 108 8.58 -8.54 19.52
N GLY A 109 9.71 -7.93 19.85
CA GLY A 109 10.18 -7.68 21.22
C GLY A 109 11.54 -8.30 21.55
N ASN A 110 12.34 -7.60 22.32
CA ASN A 110 13.66 -8.04 22.80
C ASN A 110 13.59 -9.17 23.84
N ASN A 111 12.39 -9.65 24.18
CA ASN A 111 12.20 -10.61 25.23
C ASN A 111 11.58 -11.89 24.67
N ARG A 112 12.40 -12.91 24.45
CA ARG A 112 12.01 -14.23 23.93
C ARG A 112 10.86 -14.92 24.72
N ARG A 113 10.42 -14.34 25.86
CA ARG A 113 9.33 -14.86 26.71
C ARG A 113 7.95 -14.34 26.31
N PHE A 114 7.86 -13.22 25.58
CA PHE A 114 6.60 -12.59 25.20
C PHE A 114 6.70 -12.13 23.74
N THR A 115 6.52 -13.06 22.83
CA THR A 115 6.41 -12.73 21.41
C THR A 115 4.97 -12.31 21.11
N THR A 116 4.78 -11.06 20.73
CA THR A 116 3.49 -10.58 20.24
C THR A 116 3.47 -10.76 18.73
N ILE A 117 2.61 -11.63 18.24
CA ILE A 117 2.35 -11.78 16.81
C ILE A 117 1.25 -10.78 16.46
N TYR A 118 1.55 -9.86 15.55
CA TYR A 118 0.53 -8.99 15.00
C TYR A 118 -0.35 -9.78 14.03
N HIS A 119 -1.65 -9.77 14.27
CA HIS A 119 -2.62 -10.42 13.41
C HIS A 119 -3.21 -9.39 12.44
N ARG A 120 -3.05 -9.64 11.14
CA ARG A 120 -3.44 -8.74 10.05
C ARG A 120 -4.50 -9.39 9.16
N GLY A 121 -4.97 -8.66 8.14
CA GLY A 121 -5.79 -9.24 7.08
C GLY A 121 -4.99 -9.35 5.78
N VAL A 122 -5.04 -10.51 5.14
CA VAL A 122 -4.49 -10.76 3.81
C VAL A 122 -5.60 -11.30 2.92
N MET A 123 -5.85 -10.61 1.82
CA MET A 123 -6.89 -10.94 0.84
C MET A 123 -6.22 -11.25 -0.50
N ALA A 124 -5.65 -12.44 -0.63
CA ALA A 124 -4.85 -12.81 -1.79
C ALA A 124 -5.74 -13.10 -3.01
N PRO A 125 -5.58 -12.38 -4.13
CA PRO A 125 -6.20 -12.73 -5.39
C PRO A 125 -5.47 -13.92 -6.02
N THR A 126 -6.23 -14.81 -6.66
CA THR A 126 -5.63 -15.91 -7.43
C THR A 126 -4.83 -15.39 -8.62
N ASP A 127 -3.95 -16.20 -9.15
CA ASP A 127 -3.18 -15.88 -10.38
C ASP A 127 -4.12 -15.58 -11.55
N GLN A 128 -5.23 -16.31 -11.66
CA GLN A 128 -6.25 -16.04 -12.68
C GLN A 128 -6.91 -14.68 -12.48
N ALA A 129 -7.25 -14.32 -11.23
CA ALA A 129 -7.83 -13.00 -10.91
C ALA A 129 -6.86 -11.87 -11.24
N LEU A 130 -5.57 -12.04 -10.93
CA LEU A 130 -4.53 -11.08 -11.26
C LEU A 130 -4.33 -10.95 -12.77
N ASN A 131 -4.24 -12.05 -13.51
CA ASN A 131 -4.11 -12.00 -14.98
C ASN A 131 -5.30 -11.29 -15.63
N THR A 132 -6.51 -11.50 -15.13
CA THR A 132 -7.69 -10.75 -15.56
C THR A 132 -7.57 -9.28 -15.24
N PHE A 133 -7.13 -8.95 -14.02
CA PHE A 133 -6.91 -7.57 -13.59
C PHE A 133 -5.86 -6.86 -14.45
N LEU A 134 -4.72 -7.48 -14.71
CA LEU A 134 -3.66 -6.92 -15.55
C LEU A 134 -4.21 -6.54 -16.94
N SER A 135 -4.88 -7.49 -17.61
CA SER A 135 -5.40 -7.28 -18.95
C SER A 135 -6.52 -6.24 -19.06
N THR A 136 -7.31 -6.06 -17.98
CA THR A 136 -8.46 -5.14 -18.00
C THR A 136 -8.14 -3.76 -17.43
N THR A 137 -7.34 -3.72 -16.36
CA THR A 137 -7.07 -2.47 -15.60
C THR A 137 -5.73 -1.85 -15.96
N LEU A 138 -4.73 -2.67 -16.29
CA LEU A 138 -3.37 -2.23 -16.64
C LEU A 138 -2.92 -2.76 -18.02
N PRO A 139 -3.71 -2.52 -19.09
CA PRO A 139 -3.41 -3.07 -20.42
C PRO A 139 -2.11 -2.53 -21.03
N GLU A 140 -1.48 -1.53 -20.40
CA GLU A 140 -0.18 -0.98 -20.78
C GLU A 140 0.98 -1.93 -20.47
N TYR A 141 0.73 -3.00 -19.70
CA TYR A 141 1.72 -3.97 -19.24
C TYR A 141 1.34 -5.38 -19.69
N ASN A 142 2.34 -6.17 -20.09
CA ASN A 142 2.12 -7.54 -20.54
C ASN A 142 2.29 -8.57 -19.41
N SER A 143 3.03 -8.23 -18.37
CA SER A 143 3.27 -9.09 -17.21
C SER A 143 3.45 -8.28 -15.92
N TYR A 144 3.35 -8.94 -14.77
CA TYR A 144 3.61 -8.35 -13.47
C TYR A 144 5.08 -7.96 -13.25
N ASP A 145 6.01 -8.61 -13.95
CA ASP A 145 7.44 -8.28 -13.89
C ASP A 145 7.73 -6.89 -14.46
N GLU A 146 6.91 -6.44 -15.39
CA GLU A 146 7.04 -5.12 -15.98
C GLU A 146 6.55 -3.98 -15.07
N LEU A 147 5.80 -4.29 -14.03
CA LEU A 147 5.29 -3.28 -13.09
C LEU A 147 6.42 -2.69 -12.25
N SER A 148 6.38 -1.37 -12.06
CA SER A 148 7.26 -0.72 -11.09
C SER A 148 6.98 -1.20 -9.67
N LEU A 149 7.98 -1.14 -8.78
CA LEU A 149 7.81 -1.49 -7.37
C LEU A 149 6.66 -0.69 -6.75
N LYS A 150 6.48 0.58 -7.16
CA LYS A 150 5.40 1.42 -6.63
C LYS A 150 4.01 0.96 -7.03
N ILE A 151 3.82 0.45 -8.24
CA ILE A 151 2.55 -0.17 -8.65
C ILE A 151 2.32 -1.46 -7.87
N LYS A 152 3.36 -2.30 -7.72
CA LYS A 152 3.28 -3.52 -6.92
C LYS A 152 2.92 -3.22 -5.47
N GLU A 153 3.56 -2.23 -4.85
CA GLU A 153 3.27 -1.77 -3.48
C GLU A 153 1.79 -1.37 -3.31
N VAL A 154 1.28 -0.52 -4.20
CA VAL A 154 -0.12 -0.10 -4.17
C VAL A 154 -1.06 -1.30 -4.33
N LEU A 155 -0.75 -2.18 -5.27
CA LEU A 155 -1.57 -3.36 -5.55
C LEU A 155 -1.57 -4.33 -4.37
N VAL A 156 -0.40 -4.64 -3.81
CA VAL A 156 -0.28 -5.53 -2.64
C VAL A 156 -0.97 -4.93 -1.43
N ASN A 157 -0.72 -3.64 -1.10
CA ASN A 157 -1.38 -2.98 0.03
C ASN A 157 -2.90 -2.88 -0.14
N SER A 158 -3.42 -2.87 -1.38
CA SER A 158 -4.87 -2.91 -1.61
C SER A 158 -5.50 -4.23 -1.17
N HIS A 159 -4.70 -5.29 -1.10
CA HIS A 159 -5.10 -6.64 -0.67
C HIS A 159 -4.68 -6.97 0.76
N MET A 160 -4.22 -5.98 1.52
CA MET A 160 -3.81 -6.14 2.91
C MET A 160 -4.50 -5.15 3.83
N THR A 161 -4.62 -5.48 5.12
CA THR A 161 -5.18 -4.60 6.15
C THR A 161 -4.35 -4.62 7.41
N ARG A 162 -4.35 -3.50 8.16
CA ARG A 162 -3.67 -3.38 9.46
C ARG A 162 -4.31 -4.22 10.57
N ASN A 163 -5.58 -4.56 10.41
CA ASN A 163 -6.35 -5.35 11.36
C ASN A 163 -6.85 -6.63 10.68
N PRO A 164 -7.12 -7.69 11.45
CA PRO A 164 -7.77 -8.87 10.89
C PRO A 164 -9.13 -8.51 10.29
N VAL A 165 -9.54 -9.20 9.24
CA VAL A 165 -10.82 -9.00 8.56
C VAL A 165 -11.79 -10.09 9.03
N TYR A 166 -12.89 -9.72 9.64
CA TYR A 166 -13.92 -10.66 10.08
C TYR A 166 -15.16 -10.62 9.16
N GLN A 167 -16.07 -11.53 9.38
CA GLN A 167 -17.31 -11.59 8.58
C GLN A 167 -18.13 -10.30 8.66
N SER A 168 -18.15 -9.63 9.82
CA SER A 168 -18.79 -8.32 9.98
C SER A 168 -18.19 -7.27 9.05
N ASP A 169 -16.85 -7.25 8.93
CA ASP A 169 -16.15 -6.26 8.13
C ASP A 169 -16.41 -6.46 6.63
N ILE A 170 -16.56 -7.72 6.19
CA ILE A 170 -16.93 -8.03 4.81
C ILE A 170 -18.31 -7.44 4.47
N LEU A 171 -19.26 -7.52 5.41
CA LEU A 171 -20.63 -7.04 5.23
C LEU A 171 -20.75 -5.51 5.34
N THR A 172 -19.94 -4.88 6.17
CA THR A 172 -20.02 -3.43 6.46
C THR A 172 -19.00 -2.60 5.71
N GLY A 173 -17.95 -3.23 5.14
CA GLY A 173 -16.80 -2.59 4.55
C GLY A 173 -15.70 -2.29 5.55
N PHE A 174 -14.49 -2.13 5.04
CA PHE A 174 -13.28 -1.82 5.82
C PHE A 174 -12.32 -0.95 4.99
N THR A 175 -11.25 -0.46 5.62
CA THR A 175 -10.19 0.27 4.95
C THR A 175 -8.99 -0.66 4.75
N ASN A 176 -8.50 -0.77 3.52
CA ASN A 176 -7.30 -1.54 3.19
C ASN A 176 -5.99 -0.77 3.41
N GLY A 177 -4.85 -1.40 3.15
CA GLY A 177 -3.52 -0.80 3.31
C GLY A 177 -3.22 0.34 2.35
N ALA A 178 -3.90 0.41 1.21
CA ALA A 178 -3.83 1.55 0.30
C ALA A 178 -4.76 2.70 0.71
N GLU A 179 -5.35 2.65 1.91
CA GLU A 179 -6.31 3.64 2.43
C GLU A 179 -7.58 3.78 1.58
N ASP A 180 -7.97 2.71 0.90
CA ASP A 180 -9.23 2.66 0.17
C ASP A 180 -10.32 1.97 1.01
N SER A 181 -11.53 2.52 1.00
CA SER A 181 -12.70 1.84 1.55
C SER A 181 -13.11 0.72 0.59
N VAL A 182 -13.11 -0.50 1.09
CA VAL A 182 -13.40 -1.73 0.34
C VAL A 182 -14.62 -2.41 0.92
N MET A 183 -15.46 -2.94 0.05
CA MET A 183 -16.53 -3.88 0.36
C MET A 183 -16.31 -5.11 -0.52
N LEU A 184 -16.05 -6.26 0.10
CA LEU A 184 -15.88 -7.49 -0.64
C LEU A 184 -17.26 -8.06 -1.02
N ASP A 185 -17.38 -8.54 -2.26
CA ASP A 185 -18.49 -9.39 -2.63
C ASP A 185 -18.23 -10.79 -2.06
N PRO A 186 -19.11 -11.31 -1.19
CA PRO A 186 -18.98 -12.66 -0.65
C PRO A 186 -18.88 -13.76 -1.73
N GLY A 187 -19.46 -13.50 -2.92
CA GLY A 187 -19.39 -14.41 -4.06
C GLY A 187 -17.99 -14.58 -4.64
N ASN A 188 -17.12 -13.60 -4.44
CA ASN A 188 -15.73 -13.64 -4.91
C ASN A 188 -14.76 -14.28 -3.89
N ILE A 189 -15.25 -14.73 -2.73
CA ILE A 189 -14.44 -15.37 -1.69
C ILE A 189 -14.40 -16.87 -1.91
N ILE A 190 -13.26 -17.39 -2.31
CA ILE A 190 -13.06 -18.80 -2.66
C ILE A 190 -12.32 -19.61 -1.59
N GLN A 191 -11.56 -18.93 -0.74
CA GLN A 191 -10.84 -19.57 0.36
C GLN A 191 -10.89 -18.68 1.61
N LYS A 192 -10.95 -19.31 2.78
CA LYS A 192 -10.90 -18.65 4.08
C LYS A 192 -10.05 -19.47 5.03
N ALA A 193 -9.08 -18.85 5.66
CA ALA A 193 -8.26 -19.49 6.68
C ALA A 193 -7.95 -18.51 7.82
N TYR A 194 -7.90 -19.01 9.03
CA TYR A 194 -7.38 -18.28 10.18
C TYR A 194 -5.93 -18.72 10.38
N GLY A 195 -5.01 -17.87 10.00
CA GLY A 195 -3.58 -18.14 10.09
C GLY A 195 -2.99 -17.76 11.44
N SER A 196 -1.69 -18.02 11.60
CA SER A 196 -0.94 -17.65 12.82
C SER A 196 -0.72 -16.14 12.93
N ASN A 197 -0.60 -15.45 11.81
CA ASN A 197 -0.33 -14.01 11.71
C ASN A 197 -1.41 -13.22 10.98
N SER A 198 -2.41 -13.88 10.41
CA SER A 198 -3.42 -13.23 9.58
C SER A 198 -4.77 -13.92 9.55
N THR A 199 -5.82 -13.16 9.27
CA THR A 199 -7.02 -13.68 8.60
C THR A 199 -6.73 -13.70 7.11
N PHE A 200 -6.81 -14.89 6.49
CA PHE A 200 -6.55 -15.09 5.08
C PHE A 200 -7.88 -15.26 4.31
N ILE A 201 -8.01 -14.53 3.21
CA ILE A 201 -9.15 -14.61 2.30
C ILE A 201 -8.60 -14.76 0.88
N GLY A 202 -8.87 -15.88 0.22
CA GLY A 202 -8.56 -16.06 -1.20
C GLY A 202 -9.68 -15.49 -2.06
N LEU A 203 -9.32 -14.72 -3.09
CA LEU A 203 -10.24 -14.03 -3.98
C LEU A 203 -10.10 -14.50 -5.43
N ASP A 204 -11.24 -14.73 -6.11
CA ASP A 204 -11.28 -14.96 -7.56
C ASP A 204 -11.34 -13.66 -8.38
N LYS A 205 -11.40 -12.51 -7.71
CA LYS A 205 -11.36 -11.18 -8.29
C LYS A 205 -10.43 -10.27 -7.50
N ALA A 206 -9.47 -9.64 -8.18
CA ALA A 206 -8.56 -8.69 -7.53
C ALA A 206 -9.29 -7.42 -7.08
N ILE A 207 -8.88 -6.88 -5.94
CA ILE A 207 -9.34 -5.58 -5.45
C ILE A 207 -8.64 -4.50 -6.29
N GLU A 208 -9.44 -3.69 -6.97
CA GLU A 208 -8.93 -2.61 -7.79
C GLU A 208 -8.59 -1.39 -6.93
N PRO A 209 -7.29 -0.96 -6.88
CA PRO A 209 -6.91 0.25 -6.19
C PRO A 209 -7.59 1.49 -6.78
N ARG A 210 -8.16 2.34 -5.96
CA ARG A 210 -8.86 3.55 -6.43
C ARG A 210 -7.97 4.51 -7.20
N VAL A 211 -6.66 4.48 -6.95
CA VAL A 211 -5.70 5.32 -7.66
C VAL A 211 -5.73 5.07 -9.16
N PHE A 212 -5.97 3.83 -9.61
CA PHE A 212 -6.03 3.48 -11.03
C PHE A 212 -7.31 3.94 -11.73
N ASN A 213 -8.35 4.29 -10.97
CA ASN A 213 -9.62 4.85 -11.47
C ASN A 213 -9.77 6.34 -11.15
N SER A 214 -8.68 7.03 -10.84
CA SER A 214 -8.68 8.44 -10.46
C SER A 214 -7.83 9.27 -11.41
N VAL A 215 -7.86 10.59 -11.23
CA VAL A 215 -6.97 11.53 -11.93
C VAL A 215 -5.49 11.29 -11.63
N CYS A 216 -5.18 10.45 -10.64
CA CYS A 216 -3.81 10.06 -10.29
C CYS A 216 -3.28 8.89 -11.11
N ARG A 217 -4.11 8.17 -11.89
CA ARG A 217 -3.67 7.03 -12.70
C ARG A 217 -2.39 7.31 -13.50
N PRO A 218 -2.26 8.41 -14.25
CA PRO A 218 -1.07 8.67 -15.06
C PRO A 218 0.23 8.74 -14.24
N LEU A 219 0.15 9.13 -12.96
CA LEU A 219 1.31 9.21 -12.05
C LEU A 219 1.95 7.85 -11.81
N TYR A 220 1.20 6.77 -11.94
CA TYR A 220 1.64 5.39 -11.67
C TYR A 220 1.91 4.61 -12.94
N VAL A 221 1.01 4.69 -13.93
CA VAL A 221 1.08 3.82 -15.12
C VAL A 221 1.93 4.39 -16.26
N THR A 222 2.23 5.71 -16.27
CA THR A 222 3.01 6.33 -17.32
C THR A 222 4.48 6.36 -16.95
N ARG A 223 5.23 5.35 -17.37
CA ARG A 223 6.65 5.16 -17.01
C ARG A 223 7.50 6.40 -17.29
N GLY A 224 8.28 6.85 -16.29
CA GLY A 224 9.34 7.84 -16.42
C GLY A 224 8.88 9.23 -16.86
N ARG A 225 7.61 9.57 -16.71
CA ARG A 225 7.12 10.91 -17.11
C ARG A 225 6.65 11.79 -15.95
N PHE A 226 6.15 11.18 -14.87
CA PHE A 226 5.50 11.89 -13.78
C PHE A 226 5.98 11.42 -12.39
N GLU A 227 7.17 10.87 -12.31
CA GLU A 227 7.74 10.33 -11.05
C GLU A 227 7.88 11.42 -9.98
N LEU A 228 8.35 12.62 -10.38
CA LEU A 228 8.49 13.75 -9.47
C LEU A 228 7.15 14.25 -8.97
N MET A 229 6.16 14.33 -9.86
CA MET A 229 4.81 14.75 -9.47
C MET A 229 4.14 13.70 -8.58
N ARG A 230 4.35 12.40 -8.85
CA ARG A 230 3.88 11.31 -7.99
C ARG A 230 4.45 11.45 -6.58
N ALA A 231 5.78 11.53 -6.47
CA ALA A 231 6.46 11.69 -5.20
C ALA A 231 5.98 12.96 -4.45
N ALA A 232 5.78 14.08 -5.15
CA ALA A 232 5.28 15.32 -4.57
C ALA A 232 3.83 15.19 -4.05
N VAL A 233 2.94 14.51 -4.78
CA VAL A 233 1.55 14.25 -4.37
C VAL A 233 1.51 13.35 -3.13
N GLU A 234 2.34 12.30 -3.08
CA GLU A 234 2.47 11.41 -1.93
C GLU A 234 3.04 12.14 -0.72
N TYR A 235 4.17 12.84 -0.87
CA TYR A 235 4.82 13.61 0.19
C TYR A 235 3.90 14.66 0.82
N THR A 236 3.04 15.29 0.02
CA THR A 236 2.10 16.31 0.49
C THR A 236 0.77 15.75 1.01
N ASN A 237 0.61 14.43 1.06
CA ASN A 237 -0.61 13.73 1.48
C ASN A 237 -1.85 14.16 0.67
N LEU A 238 -1.69 14.46 -0.62
CA LEU A 238 -2.81 14.83 -1.50
C LEU A 238 -3.49 13.61 -2.13
N LEU A 239 -2.82 12.47 -2.17
CA LEU A 239 -3.31 11.27 -2.85
C LEU A 239 -4.69 10.85 -2.35
N SER A 240 -4.90 10.78 -1.02
CA SER A 240 -6.18 10.38 -0.42
C SER A 240 -7.34 11.32 -0.81
N ALA A 241 -7.05 12.59 -1.08
CA ALA A 241 -8.07 13.54 -1.54
C ALA A 241 -8.36 13.38 -3.04
N LEU A 242 -7.31 13.16 -3.85
CA LEU A 242 -7.41 13.11 -5.32
C LEU A 242 -8.02 11.81 -5.85
N LYS A 243 -7.94 10.72 -5.10
CA LYS A 243 -8.53 9.43 -5.48
C LYS A 243 -9.99 9.25 -5.03
N LYS A 244 -10.64 10.29 -4.48
CA LYS A 244 -12.06 10.24 -4.08
C LYS A 244 -12.98 10.15 -5.29
N SER A 245 -13.90 9.19 -5.27
CA SER A 245 -14.82 8.94 -6.37
C SER A 245 -15.94 10.00 -6.54
N ASN A 246 -16.17 10.83 -5.53
CA ASN A 246 -17.20 11.87 -5.54
C ASN A 246 -16.70 13.24 -6.04
N ALA A 247 -15.46 13.32 -6.51
CA ALA A 247 -14.85 14.52 -7.05
C ALA A 247 -14.53 14.33 -8.53
N ASN A 248 -14.74 15.39 -9.31
CA ASN A 248 -14.43 15.39 -10.74
C ASN A 248 -13.41 16.50 -11.02
N TYR A 249 -12.14 16.15 -10.91
CA TYR A 249 -11.02 17.06 -11.07
C TYR A 249 -10.49 17.11 -12.50
N GLY A 250 -9.92 18.25 -12.90
CA GLY A 250 -9.00 18.36 -14.03
C GLY A 250 -7.57 18.45 -13.50
N PHE A 251 -6.75 17.40 -13.64
CA PHE A 251 -5.37 17.42 -13.18
C PHE A 251 -4.42 17.67 -14.35
N TYR A 252 -3.78 18.82 -14.37
CA TYR A 252 -2.81 19.26 -15.38
C TYR A 252 -1.42 18.86 -14.91
N LEU A 253 -0.91 17.76 -15.48
CA LEU A 253 0.34 17.14 -15.06
C LEU A 253 1.52 17.69 -15.89
N PRO A 254 2.44 18.47 -15.32
CA PRO A 254 3.73 18.72 -15.94
C PRO A 254 4.54 17.41 -15.91
N ASN A 255 5.22 17.11 -17.01
CA ASN A 255 6.15 16.01 -17.05
C ASN A 255 7.42 16.34 -16.21
N ASP A 256 8.23 15.34 -15.91
CA ASP A 256 9.41 15.52 -15.06
C ASP A 256 10.41 16.54 -15.61
N PHE A 257 10.49 16.67 -16.94
CA PHE A 257 11.30 17.72 -17.59
C PHE A 257 10.74 19.13 -17.34
N GLY A 258 9.40 19.28 -17.28
CA GLY A 258 8.72 20.53 -16.99
C GLY A 258 8.76 20.92 -15.51
N VAL A 259 8.91 19.94 -14.62
CA VAL A 259 9.06 20.16 -13.18
C VAL A 259 10.48 20.66 -12.84
N GLY A 260 11.45 20.41 -13.71
CA GLY A 260 12.82 20.90 -13.63
C GLY A 260 13.68 20.10 -12.67
N VAL A 261 14.42 19.16 -13.21
CA VAL A 261 15.51 18.52 -12.50
C VAL A 261 16.72 19.45 -12.49
N GLY A 262 16.92 20.15 -11.37
CA GLY A 262 18.26 20.55 -10.95
C GLY A 262 19.00 21.69 -11.64
N THR A 263 18.37 22.54 -12.48
CA THR A 263 19.07 23.68 -13.07
C THR A 263 18.22 24.94 -13.14
N GLY A 264 18.40 25.81 -12.16
CA GLY A 264 18.00 27.22 -12.24
C GLY A 264 16.69 27.61 -11.56
N ASP A 265 16.47 28.92 -11.41
CA ASP A 265 15.40 29.56 -10.68
C ASP A 265 13.96 29.33 -11.19
N SER A 266 13.79 28.54 -12.24
CA SER A 266 12.48 28.29 -12.89
C SER A 266 11.87 26.94 -12.56
N SER A 267 12.50 26.10 -11.74
CA SER A 267 11.95 24.80 -11.39
C SER A 267 10.85 24.92 -10.34
N LEU A 268 9.69 24.33 -10.63
CA LEU A 268 8.55 24.25 -9.72
C LEU A 268 8.89 23.54 -8.41
N ILE A 269 9.83 22.58 -8.48
CA ILE A 269 10.22 21.72 -7.37
C ILE A 269 11.71 21.46 -7.50
N ARG A 270 12.49 21.82 -6.49
CA ARG A 270 13.86 21.32 -6.36
C ARG A 270 13.80 19.93 -5.74
N VAL A 271 14.35 18.97 -6.45
CA VAL A 271 14.40 17.57 -6.01
C VAL A 271 15.84 17.12 -6.05
N ASP A 272 16.33 16.65 -4.93
CA ASP A 272 17.54 15.84 -4.91
C ASP A 272 17.13 14.38 -5.08
N VAL A 273 17.65 13.72 -6.12
CA VAL A 273 17.27 12.34 -6.46
C VAL A 273 18.43 11.43 -6.08
N ASN A 274 18.22 10.60 -5.10
CA ASN A 274 19.10 9.45 -4.90
C ASN A 274 18.66 8.33 -5.85
N LYS A 275 19.34 8.22 -6.99
CA LYS A 275 19.01 7.27 -8.06
C LYS A 275 19.19 5.80 -7.67
N GLU A 276 20.01 5.52 -6.65
CA GLU A 276 20.23 4.14 -6.17
C GLU A 276 19.05 3.60 -5.35
N LEU A 277 18.27 4.50 -4.73
CA LEU A 277 17.18 4.13 -3.84
C LEU A 277 15.80 4.58 -4.34
N ASP A 278 15.71 5.19 -5.53
CA ASP A 278 14.45 5.83 -6.04
C ASP A 278 13.80 6.79 -5.02
N ILE A 279 14.62 7.40 -4.14
CA ILE A 279 14.16 8.34 -3.12
C ILE A 279 14.29 9.75 -3.63
N TYR A 280 13.21 10.50 -3.60
CA TYR A 280 13.14 11.91 -3.96
C TYR A 280 13.17 12.76 -2.69
N TYR A 281 14.22 13.57 -2.54
CA TYR A 281 14.31 14.57 -1.48
C TYR A 281 13.83 15.91 -2.03
N PHE A 282 12.76 16.43 -1.47
CA PHE A 282 12.30 17.76 -1.78
C PHE A 282 13.08 18.75 -0.93
N GLU A 283 13.96 19.54 -1.55
CA GLU A 283 14.72 20.58 -0.83
C GLU A 283 13.76 21.53 -0.11
N ALA A 284 13.72 21.41 1.20
CA ALA A 284 13.26 22.48 2.04
C ALA A 284 14.35 23.56 2.06
N PHE A 285 14.03 24.75 1.61
CA PHE A 285 14.94 25.86 1.62
C PHE A 285 15.66 25.99 2.98
N ASN A 286 16.92 25.59 3.00
CA ASN A 286 18.01 25.99 3.92
C ASN A 286 17.71 26.12 5.41
N MET A 287 16.94 25.24 6.03
CA MET A 287 16.69 25.40 7.46
C MET A 287 16.49 24.03 8.15
N GLY A 288 17.47 23.58 8.88
CA GLY A 288 17.54 22.28 9.55
C GLY A 288 16.64 22.11 10.78
N SER A 289 15.33 22.30 10.65
CA SER A 289 14.38 21.99 11.71
C SER A 289 13.05 21.42 11.16
N GLU A 290 12.37 20.58 11.96
CA GLU A 290 11.05 20.03 11.63
C GLU A 290 9.99 21.07 11.23
N ALA A 291 10.08 22.29 11.78
CA ALA A 291 9.20 23.40 11.44
C ALA A 291 9.36 23.81 9.96
N ASN A 292 10.56 23.70 9.44
CA ASN A 292 10.89 24.11 8.07
C ASN A 292 10.45 23.08 7.04
N ASP A 293 10.52 21.79 7.37
CA ASP A 293 9.96 20.73 6.54
C ASP A 293 8.44 20.90 6.37
N ARG A 294 7.74 21.33 7.42
CA ARG A 294 6.31 21.63 7.35
C ARG A 294 6.01 22.81 6.42
N TYR A 295 6.80 23.87 6.45
CA TYR A 295 6.64 25.01 5.54
C TYR A 295 6.89 24.62 4.09
N ALA A 296 7.96 23.87 3.82
CA ALA A 296 8.28 23.39 2.49
C ALA A 296 7.18 22.48 1.94
N ARG A 297 6.66 21.56 2.76
CA ARG A 297 5.55 20.68 2.40
C ARG A 297 4.30 21.47 2.06
N ASN A 298 3.95 22.49 2.84
CA ASN A 298 2.77 23.31 2.60
C ASN A 298 2.91 24.18 1.34
N ASP A 299 4.10 24.67 1.05
CA ASP A 299 4.37 25.43 -0.16
C ASP A 299 4.27 24.53 -1.40
N LEU A 300 4.91 23.37 -1.37
CA LEU A 300 4.80 22.34 -2.41
C LEU A 300 3.32 21.94 -2.62
N ARG A 301 2.60 21.70 -1.53
CA ARG A 301 1.16 21.38 -1.59
C ARG A 301 0.36 22.46 -2.32
N ARG A 302 0.60 23.75 -2.02
CA ARG A 302 -0.07 24.86 -2.72
C ARG A 302 0.27 24.90 -4.20
N LYS A 303 1.52 24.65 -4.56
CA LYS A 303 1.95 24.57 -5.96
C LYS A 303 1.18 23.46 -6.70
N ILE A 304 1.15 22.24 -6.14
CA ILE A 304 0.40 21.12 -6.74
C ILE A 304 -1.10 21.45 -6.87
N LEU A 305 -1.71 22.03 -5.83
CA LEU A 305 -3.12 22.38 -5.86
C LEU A 305 -3.47 23.41 -6.97
N ASN A 306 -2.51 24.20 -7.45
CA ASN A 306 -2.69 25.09 -8.58
C ASN A 306 -2.71 24.38 -9.93
N HIS A 307 -2.26 23.12 -10.00
CA HIS A 307 -2.37 22.27 -11.17
C HIS A 307 -3.68 21.45 -11.22
N ILE A 308 -4.52 21.57 -10.21
CA ILE A 308 -5.74 20.78 -10.08
C ILE A 308 -6.95 21.68 -10.16
N ALA A 309 -7.65 21.66 -11.28
CA ALA A 309 -8.92 22.35 -11.46
C ALA A 309 -10.05 21.63 -10.70
N VAL A 310 -10.95 22.39 -10.09
CA VAL A 310 -12.12 21.86 -9.35
C VAL A 310 -13.15 21.16 -10.25
N SER A 311 -13.03 21.35 -11.56
CA SER A 311 -13.82 20.67 -12.58
C SER A 311 -12.97 20.50 -13.85
N PRO A 312 -13.17 19.45 -14.65
CA PRO A 312 -12.53 19.34 -15.95
C PRO A 312 -13.01 20.45 -16.88
N PRO A 313 -12.26 20.79 -17.94
CA PRO A 313 -12.69 21.75 -18.94
C PRO A 313 -13.98 21.29 -19.58
N ARG A 314 -14.89 22.25 -19.81
CA ARG A 314 -16.12 21.97 -20.56
C ARG A 314 -15.78 21.75 -22.02
N ALA A 315 -16.47 20.79 -22.66
CA ALA A 315 -16.22 20.48 -24.07
C ALA A 315 -16.41 21.75 -24.97
N PHE A 316 -15.32 22.25 -25.52
CA PHE A 316 -15.14 22.96 -26.78
C PHE A 316 -16.12 24.08 -27.19
N SER A 317 -16.63 24.88 -26.25
CA SER A 317 -17.54 25.97 -26.63
C SER A 317 -16.92 27.37 -26.67
N ALA A 318 -15.71 27.56 -26.14
CA ALA A 318 -15.02 28.85 -26.09
C ALA A 318 -13.54 28.68 -26.44
N SER A 319 -12.94 29.67 -27.11
CA SER A 319 -11.51 29.66 -27.44
C SER A 319 -10.62 29.69 -26.19
N LYS A 320 -11.12 30.27 -25.09
CA LYS A 320 -10.43 30.32 -23.79
C LYS A 320 -11.40 30.02 -22.66
N GLU A 321 -10.99 29.19 -21.72
CA GLU A 321 -11.71 28.84 -20.53
C GLU A 321 -10.88 29.15 -19.27
N PHE A 322 -11.52 29.71 -18.24
CA PHE A 322 -10.90 29.96 -16.95
C PHE A 322 -11.37 28.92 -15.95
N LEU A 323 -10.46 28.08 -15.47
CA LEU A 323 -10.74 27.02 -14.54
C LEU A 323 -10.20 27.39 -13.16
N ARG A 324 -11.08 27.41 -12.16
CA ARG A 324 -10.65 27.59 -10.77
C ARG A 324 -9.88 26.38 -10.29
N THR A 325 -8.73 26.59 -9.64
CA THR A 325 -7.92 25.52 -9.06
C THR A 325 -8.27 25.28 -7.59
N LEU A 326 -7.87 24.10 -7.07
CA LEU A 326 -7.93 23.82 -5.63
C LEU A 326 -7.01 24.73 -4.82
N GLY A 327 -5.97 25.29 -5.43
CA GLY A 327 -5.08 26.30 -4.83
C GLY A 327 -5.69 27.70 -4.74
N GLY A 328 -6.89 27.91 -5.28
CA GLY A 328 -7.61 29.18 -5.26
C GLY A 328 -7.28 30.12 -6.40
N ASN A 329 -6.33 29.77 -7.29
CA ASN A 329 -5.99 30.50 -8.49
C ASN A 329 -6.84 30.03 -9.69
N TYR A 330 -6.54 30.55 -10.87
CA TYR A 330 -7.19 30.15 -12.12
C TYR A 330 -6.16 29.63 -13.13
N LEU A 331 -6.53 28.61 -13.87
CA LEU A 331 -5.86 28.17 -15.08
C LEU A 331 -6.61 28.74 -16.29
N VAL A 332 -5.88 29.18 -17.27
CA VAL A 332 -6.43 29.57 -18.58
C VAL A 332 -6.14 28.45 -19.55
N VAL A 333 -7.17 27.76 -19.98
CA VAL A 333 -7.09 26.75 -21.03
C VAL A 333 -7.41 27.44 -22.34
N ASN A 334 -6.46 27.48 -23.27
CA ASN A 334 -6.67 27.99 -24.61
C ASN A 334 -6.88 26.81 -25.56
N HIS A 335 -8.10 26.60 -25.99
CA HIS A 335 -8.47 25.50 -26.88
C HIS A 335 -7.98 25.69 -28.31
N ASP A 336 -7.72 26.92 -28.76
CA ASP A 336 -7.29 27.21 -30.12
C ASP A 336 -5.87 26.73 -30.40
N ASN A 337 -4.99 26.78 -29.39
CA ASN A 337 -3.59 26.39 -29.50
C ASN A 337 -3.19 25.26 -28.54
N GLY A 338 -4.12 24.68 -27.78
CA GLY A 338 -3.88 23.59 -26.86
C GLY A 338 -2.97 23.94 -25.68
N THR A 339 -2.91 25.24 -25.28
CA THR A 339 -2.04 25.65 -24.17
C THR A 339 -2.82 25.86 -22.88
N VAL A 340 -2.13 25.62 -21.75
CA VAL A 340 -2.61 25.91 -20.42
C VAL A 340 -1.62 26.84 -19.74
N SER A 341 -2.11 27.92 -19.15
CA SER A 341 -1.30 28.89 -18.40
C SER A 341 -1.96 29.24 -17.09
N GLY A 342 -1.15 29.53 -16.06
CA GLY A 342 -1.65 30.09 -14.81
C GLY A 342 -1.98 31.57 -14.95
N THR A 343 -3.02 32.04 -14.27
CA THR A 343 -3.24 33.45 -14.06
C THR A 343 -2.48 33.91 -12.83
N SER A 344 -1.19 34.10 -12.94
CA SER A 344 -0.46 34.77 -11.87
C SER A 344 -0.66 36.26 -12.02
N THR A 345 -1.57 36.81 -11.24
CA THR A 345 -1.71 38.23 -11.09
C THR A 345 -1.04 38.75 -9.81
N THR A 346 -0.40 37.91 -9.07
CA THR A 346 0.14 38.24 -7.77
C THR A 346 1.61 38.64 -7.86
N LYS A 347 1.95 39.69 -7.12
CA LYS A 347 3.33 40.19 -6.89
C LYS A 347 4.32 39.16 -6.33
N TYR A 348 3.90 37.90 -6.22
CA TYR A 348 4.66 36.78 -5.65
C TYR A 348 5.17 35.77 -6.68
N GLY A 349 5.17 36.13 -7.97
CA GLY A 349 5.94 35.41 -8.98
C GLY A 349 5.60 33.92 -9.16
N PHE A 350 4.33 33.57 -9.09
CA PHE A 350 3.85 32.25 -9.51
C PHE A 350 3.45 32.36 -10.99
N GLY A 351 4.44 32.11 -11.87
CA GLY A 351 4.24 31.89 -13.30
C GLY A 351 3.94 30.43 -13.57
#